data_94e9c6b3dad8048f34541af2fe0ee13c
#
_entry.id   94e9c6b3dad8048f34541af2fe0ee13c
#
_cell.length_a   1.000
_cell.length_b   1.000
_cell.length_c   1.000
_cell.angle_alpha   90.00
_cell.angle_beta   90.00
_cell.angle_gamma   90.00
#
_symmetry.space_group_name_H-M   'P 1'
#
loop_
_entity.id
_entity.type
_entity.pdbx_description
1 polymer ?
#
loop_
_entity_poly.entity_id
_entity_poly.type
_entity_poly.pdbx_seq_one_letter_code
_entity_poly.pdbx_strand_id
1 'polypeptide(L)'
;PESTVFKGKADVDALRTAPATGGPGHHHYPGGLAVHLVEVIEIALGWLNTFEQVHGIGNSDRDLVIAQLALHDWSKVWYNWDETTGKVKKPEWFPASWGGKDGLAKWGWMGEHGAVVYSELLKRKAPEKLLFGAASTHFDPHWDVELTAKDGKKEGFNAAMTEAAAYAGTAAPQIDMDKRRAEWFLSTYSDGSWSFSHYVAGKSAHKWIRLVAKDIGVDPDSPKAAKLAWFVLSRVSDFKLYKIYQDAGFSTDAVKRTIHGVLADSSVYEVM
;
A
#
# COMPACT_ATOMS: atom_id res chain seq x y z
N PRO A 1 -15.47 4.35 -6.85
CA PRO A 1 -15.87 4.14 -5.46
C PRO A 1 -16.27 5.44 -4.78
N GLU A 2 -17.26 5.38 -3.90
CA GLU A 2 -17.78 6.51 -3.14
C GLU A 2 -17.65 6.22 -1.65
N SER A 3 -17.07 7.17 -0.91
CA SER A 3 -17.05 7.12 0.54
C SER A 3 -18.40 7.57 1.10
N THR A 4 -18.98 6.78 1.99
CA THR A 4 -20.23 7.09 2.69
C THR A 4 -19.98 7.81 4.01
N VAL A 5 -18.77 7.69 4.56
CA VAL A 5 -18.35 8.31 5.82
C VAL A 5 -17.74 9.69 5.54
N PHE A 6 -16.81 9.78 4.59
CA PHE A 6 -15.99 10.97 4.35
C PHE A 6 -16.39 11.76 3.09
N LYS A 7 -17.44 11.34 2.39
CA LYS A 7 -17.96 12.00 1.17
C LYS A 7 -16.96 12.10 0.00
N GLY A 8 -15.90 11.28 0.02
CA GLY A 8 -14.95 11.18 -1.09
C GLY A 8 -15.56 10.42 -2.26
N LYS A 9 -15.21 10.83 -3.48
CA LYS A 9 -15.59 10.13 -4.73
C LYS A 9 -14.35 9.86 -5.55
N ALA A 10 -14.27 8.66 -6.14
CA ALA A 10 -13.29 8.32 -7.14
C ALA A 10 -14.00 7.59 -8.29
N ASP A 11 -13.55 7.81 -9.51
CA ASP A 11 -14.05 7.09 -10.67
C ASP A 11 -13.46 5.67 -10.73
N VAL A 12 -13.89 4.90 -11.72
CA VAL A 12 -13.41 3.52 -11.92
C VAL A 12 -11.94 3.51 -12.36
N ASP A 13 -11.49 4.55 -13.05
CA ASP A 13 -10.12 4.63 -13.53
C ASP A 13 -9.12 5.03 -12.46
N ALA A 14 -9.59 5.53 -11.31
CA ALA A 14 -8.73 5.90 -10.19
C ALA A 14 -7.86 4.72 -9.70
N LEU A 15 -8.38 3.49 -9.70
CA LEU A 15 -7.58 2.30 -9.34
C LEU A 15 -6.43 2.06 -10.31
N ARG A 16 -6.63 2.37 -11.61
CA ARG A 16 -5.61 2.18 -12.65
C ARG A 16 -4.45 3.16 -12.54
N THR A 17 -4.67 4.29 -11.89
CA THR A 17 -3.68 5.36 -11.76
C THR A 17 -3.17 5.54 -10.32
N ALA A 18 -3.84 4.96 -9.33
CA ALA A 18 -3.47 5.10 -7.93
C ALA A 18 -2.12 4.46 -7.62
N PRO A 19 -1.20 5.16 -6.94
CA PRO A 19 0.01 4.56 -6.38
C PRO A 19 -0.29 3.85 -5.07
N ALA A 20 0.53 2.87 -4.70
CA ALA A 20 0.40 2.20 -3.40
C ALA A 20 0.94 3.03 -2.24
N THR A 21 1.85 3.97 -2.48
CA THR A 21 2.45 4.81 -1.43
C THR A 21 2.46 6.29 -1.78
N GLY A 22 2.52 7.12 -0.73
CA GLY A 22 2.57 8.58 -0.85
C GLY A 22 3.94 9.19 -1.13
N GLY A 23 5.00 8.40 -1.16
CA GLY A 23 6.39 8.84 -1.39
C GLY A 23 7.24 7.74 -2.02
N PRO A 24 8.50 8.00 -2.37
CA PRO A 24 9.39 6.99 -2.96
C PRO A 24 9.45 5.73 -2.09
N GLY A 25 8.66 4.75 -2.44
CA GLY A 25 8.49 3.50 -1.70
C GLY A 25 8.12 2.37 -2.65
N HIS A 26 7.49 1.33 -2.12
CA HIS A 26 7.02 0.23 -2.95
C HIS A 26 5.86 0.71 -3.84
N HIS A 27 5.86 0.28 -5.10
CA HIS A 27 4.78 0.54 -6.06
C HIS A 27 4.37 2.04 -6.16
N HIS A 28 5.36 2.95 -6.05
CA HIS A 28 5.17 4.39 -6.13
C HIS A 28 5.11 4.86 -7.59
N TYR A 29 4.09 4.41 -8.31
CA TYR A 29 3.84 4.75 -9.73
C TYR A 29 2.36 4.59 -10.07
N PRO A 30 1.88 5.14 -11.19
CA PRO A 30 0.50 4.96 -11.65
C PRO A 30 0.15 3.49 -11.83
N GLY A 31 -0.93 3.05 -11.18
CA GLY A 31 -1.34 1.64 -11.15
C GLY A 31 -0.62 0.78 -10.12
N GLY A 32 0.32 1.34 -9.37
CA GLY A 32 1.07 0.63 -8.33
C GLY A 32 0.19 0.03 -7.24
N LEU A 33 -0.95 0.68 -6.91
CA LEU A 33 -1.90 0.12 -5.96
C LEU A 33 -2.47 -1.24 -6.43
N ALA A 34 -2.86 -1.32 -7.70
CA ALA A 34 -3.38 -2.58 -8.24
C ALA A 34 -2.33 -3.70 -8.22
N VAL A 35 -1.08 -3.37 -8.56
CA VAL A 35 0.03 -4.33 -8.50
C VAL A 35 0.28 -4.79 -7.07
N HIS A 36 0.30 -3.87 -6.11
CA HIS A 36 0.45 -4.18 -4.69
C HIS A 36 -0.65 -5.13 -4.19
N LEU A 37 -1.92 -4.82 -4.49
CA LEU A 37 -3.04 -5.68 -4.08
C LEU A 37 -2.92 -7.10 -4.64
N VAL A 38 -2.52 -7.25 -5.90
CA VAL A 38 -2.30 -8.57 -6.50
C VAL A 38 -1.12 -9.29 -5.83
N GLU A 39 0.00 -8.59 -5.62
CA GLU A 39 1.18 -9.17 -4.97
C GLU A 39 0.86 -9.74 -3.59
N VAL A 40 0.21 -8.96 -2.73
CA VAL A 40 -0.11 -9.41 -1.37
C VAL A 40 -1.12 -10.56 -1.34
N ILE A 41 -2.08 -10.59 -2.28
CA ILE A 41 -3.03 -11.69 -2.41
C ILE A 41 -2.30 -12.98 -2.82
N GLU A 42 -1.45 -12.94 -3.84
CA GLU A 42 -0.71 -14.11 -4.32
C GLU A 42 0.24 -14.66 -3.26
N ILE A 43 0.92 -13.79 -2.52
CA ILE A 43 1.78 -14.18 -1.40
C ILE A 43 0.96 -14.87 -0.31
N ALA A 44 -0.17 -14.29 0.10
CA ALA A 44 -1.04 -14.87 1.12
C ALA A 44 -1.58 -16.25 0.71
N LEU A 45 -2.00 -16.41 -0.54
CA LEU A 45 -2.48 -17.69 -1.07
C LEU A 45 -1.35 -18.73 -1.13
N GLY A 46 -0.13 -18.30 -1.45
CA GLY A 46 1.05 -19.17 -1.40
C GLY A 46 1.36 -19.66 0.02
N TRP A 47 1.29 -18.78 1.01
CA TRP A 47 1.44 -19.14 2.42
C TRP A 47 0.33 -20.06 2.90
N LEU A 48 -0.91 -19.77 2.53
CA LEU A 48 -2.06 -20.60 2.88
C LEU A 48 -1.88 -22.02 2.35
N ASN A 49 -1.50 -22.18 1.08
CA ASN A 49 -1.18 -23.48 0.50
C ASN A 49 -0.08 -24.22 1.28
N THR A 50 0.95 -23.50 1.70
CA THR A 50 2.05 -24.07 2.48
C THR A 50 1.54 -24.57 3.84
N PHE A 51 0.72 -23.78 4.53
CA PHE A 51 0.16 -24.18 5.83
C PHE A 51 -0.78 -25.36 5.71
N GLU A 52 -1.60 -25.43 4.66
CA GLU A 52 -2.45 -26.58 4.37
C GLU A 52 -1.63 -27.85 4.15
N GLN A 53 -0.55 -27.76 3.37
CA GLN A 53 0.32 -28.90 3.06
C GLN A 53 1.19 -29.36 4.21
N VAL A 54 1.78 -28.43 4.96
CA VAL A 54 2.76 -28.75 6.02
C VAL A 54 2.07 -29.04 7.34
N HIS A 55 1.01 -28.32 7.67
CA HIS A 55 0.37 -28.37 8.99
C HIS A 55 -1.03 -28.98 8.98
N GLY A 56 -1.53 -29.35 7.81
CA GLY A 56 -2.88 -29.92 7.67
C GLY A 56 -3.99 -28.95 8.07
N ILE A 57 -3.74 -27.64 8.02
CA ILE A 57 -4.75 -26.61 8.30
C ILE A 57 -5.70 -26.57 7.10
N GLY A 58 -6.72 -27.44 7.13
CA GLY A 58 -7.75 -27.50 6.12
C GLY A 58 -8.91 -26.54 6.38
N ASN A 59 -9.72 -26.31 5.34
CA ASN A 59 -10.93 -25.47 5.39
C ASN A 59 -10.68 -23.97 5.63
N SER A 60 -9.53 -23.46 5.23
CA SER A 60 -9.29 -22.02 5.25
C SER A 60 -10.20 -21.31 4.25
N ASP A 61 -10.72 -20.14 4.66
CA ASP A 61 -11.61 -19.31 3.84
C ASP A 61 -10.77 -18.50 2.84
N ARG A 62 -10.48 -19.08 1.66
CA ARG A 62 -9.67 -18.46 0.61
C ARG A 62 -10.31 -17.18 0.07
N ASP A 63 -11.65 -17.15 -0.02
CA ASP A 63 -12.38 -15.97 -0.46
C ASP A 63 -12.24 -14.83 0.55
N LEU A 64 -12.20 -15.15 1.84
CA LEU A 64 -11.92 -14.17 2.88
C LEU A 64 -10.50 -13.60 2.72
N VAL A 65 -9.47 -14.44 2.48
CA VAL A 65 -8.09 -13.97 2.25
C VAL A 65 -8.03 -13.00 1.07
N ILE A 66 -8.66 -13.35 -0.04
CA ILE A 66 -8.71 -12.46 -1.22
C ILE A 66 -9.44 -11.16 -0.90
N ALA A 67 -10.63 -11.24 -0.31
CA ALA A 67 -11.48 -10.07 -0.06
C ALA A 67 -10.84 -9.09 0.93
N GLN A 68 -10.26 -9.59 2.04
CA GLN A 68 -9.63 -8.73 3.05
C GLN A 68 -8.41 -7.98 2.50
N LEU A 69 -7.58 -8.66 1.69
CA LEU A 69 -6.41 -8.05 1.06
C LEU A 69 -6.77 -7.12 -0.10
N ALA A 70 -7.81 -7.44 -0.87
CA ALA A 70 -8.30 -6.52 -1.91
C ALA A 70 -8.85 -5.21 -1.32
N LEU A 71 -9.31 -5.24 -0.06
CA LEU A 71 -9.95 -4.09 0.58
C LEU A 71 -9.02 -3.29 1.49
N HIS A 72 -7.92 -3.86 2.01
CA HIS A 72 -7.13 -3.21 3.07
C HIS A 72 -6.63 -1.81 2.70
N ASP A 73 -6.28 -1.62 1.45
CA ASP A 73 -5.67 -0.39 0.92
C ASP A 73 -6.55 0.35 -0.11
N TRP A 74 -7.79 -0.10 -0.33
CA TRP A 74 -8.62 0.43 -1.42
C TRP A 74 -8.83 1.95 -1.35
N SER A 75 -8.77 2.55 -0.19
CA SER A 75 -8.93 4.00 -0.03
C SER A 75 -7.79 4.80 -0.67
N LYS A 76 -6.66 4.18 -0.97
CA LYS A 76 -5.56 4.82 -1.71
C LYS A 76 -5.94 5.17 -3.16
N VAL A 77 -7.09 4.72 -3.67
CA VAL A 77 -7.63 5.19 -4.98
C VAL A 77 -7.87 6.70 -5.03
N TRP A 78 -7.96 7.35 -3.88
CA TRP A 78 -8.07 8.82 -3.79
C TRP A 78 -6.71 9.54 -3.72
N TYR A 79 -5.60 8.83 -3.73
CA TYR A 79 -4.28 9.45 -3.84
C TYR A 79 -4.07 9.99 -5.25
N ASN A 80 -3.69 11.26 -5.34
CA ASN A 80 -3.46 11.94 -6.60
C ASN A 80 -2.01 12.38 -6.74
N TRP A 81 -1.49 12.32 -7.95
CA TRP A 81 -0.20 12.89 -8.27
C TRP A 81 -0.31 14.42 -8.40
N ASP A 82 0.55 15.13 -7.69
CA ASP A 82 0.70 16.58 -7.81
C ASP A 82 1.89 16.88 -8.73
N GLU A 83 1.59 17.31 -9.94
CA GLU A 83 2.60 17.62 -10.94
C GLU A 83 3.52 18.78 -10.57
N THR A 84 3.03 19.71 -9.74
CA THR A 84 3.80 20.89 -9.31
C THR A 84 4.92 20.51 -8.36
N THR A 85 4.61 19.63 -7.42
CA THR A 85 5.55 19.22 -6.37
C THR A 85 6.29 17.92 -6.67
N GLY A 86 5.81 17.15 -7.65
CA GLY A 86 6.32 15.81 -7.94
C GLY A 86 6.05 14.80 -6.81
N LYS A 87 4.96 14.99 -6.07
CA LYS A 87 4.60 14.14 -4.92
C LYS A 87 3.17 13.64 -5.02
N VAL A 88 2.88 12.55 -4.34
CA VAL A 88 1.50 12.12 -4.17
C VAL A 88 0.81 12.99 -3.13
N LYS A 89 -0.34 13.54 -3.49
CA LYS A 89 -1.21 14.33 -2.64
C LYS A 89 -2.34 13.46 -2.11
N LYS A 90 -2.51 13.46 -0.80
CA LYS A 90 -3.65 12.84 -0.13
C LYS A 90 -4.83 13.83 -0.10
N PRO A 91 -6.08 13.36 -0.17
CA PRO A 91 -7.23 14.24 -0.01
C PRO A 91 -7.23 14.94 1.34
N GLU A 92 -7.61 16.22 1.35
CA GLU A 92 -7.70 17.02 2.59
C GLU A 92 -8.76 16.51 3.57
N TRP A 93 -9.76 15.79 3.07
CA TRP A 93 -10.82 15.20 3.88
C TRP A 93 -10.41 13.86 4.54
N PHE A 94 -9.23 13.34 4.25
CA PHE A 94 -8.75 12.18 4.99
C PHE A 94 -8.57 12.55 6.47
N PRO A 95 -8.92 11.66 7.40
CA PRO A 95 -8.65 11.88 8.81
C PRO A 95 -7.17 12.14 9.02
N ALA A 96 -6.84 12.93 10.03
CA ALA A 96 -5.45 13.08 10.45
C ALA A 96 -4.87 11.69 10.75
N SER A 97 -3.61 11.45 10.37
CA SER A 97 -2.97 10.18 10.66
C SER A 97 -3.06 9.89 12.15
N TRP A 98 -3.48 8.69 12.47
CA TRP A 98 -3.65 8.25 13.83
C TRP A 98 -2.28 8.27 14.54
N GLY A 99 -2.17 9.01 15.64
CA GLY A 99 -0.92 9.14 16.38
C GLY A 99 -0.22 10.51 16.27
N GLY A 100 -0.80 11.51 15.61
CA GLY A 100 -0.26 12.89 15.55
C GLY A 100 0.90 13.05 14.59
N LYS A 101 1.67 14.15 14.72
CA LYS A 101 2.75 14.52 13.78
C LYS A 101 3.85 13.45 13.63
N ASP A 102 4.01 12.59 14.62
CA ASP A 102 4.99 11.51 14.66
C ASP A 102 4.33 10.12 14.55
N GLY A 103 3.09 10.05 14.09
CA GLY A 103 2.17 8.92 14.21
C GLY A 103 2.62 7.59 13.62
N LEU A 104 3.51 7.59 12.65
CA LEU A 104 4.05 6.36 12.07
C LEU A 104 4.95 5.56 13.03
N ALA A 105 5.53 6.20 14.03
CA ALA A 105 6.52 5.56 14.90
C ALA A 105 5.93 4.87 16.13
N LYS A 106 4.67 5.17 16.49
CA LYS A 106 4.09 4.72 17.77
C LYS A 106 3.00 3.64 17.67
N TRP A 107 2.34 3.50 16.52
CA TRP A 107 1.01 2.87 16.47
C TRP A 107 0.85 1.75 15.45
N GLY A 108 1.93 1.21 14.93
CA GLY A 108 1.83 0.35 13.78
C GLY A 108 1.56 1.17 12.50
N TRP A 109 1.28 0.52 11.42
CA TRP A 109 1.28 1.08 10.07
C TRP A 109 -0.09 1.64 9.61
N MET A 110 -1.05 1.82 10.53
CA MET A 110 -2.33 2.42 10.16
C MET A 110 -2.16 3.91 9.89
N GLY A 111 -2.00 4.24 8.63
CA GLY A 111 -2.15 5.61 8.16
C GLY A 111 -3.63 6.00 8.10
N GLU A 112 -3.87 7.24 7.73
CA GLU A 112 -5.21 7.78 7.47
C GLU A 112 -6.03 6.93 6.49
N HIS A 113 -5.39 6.21 5.55
CA HIS A 113 -6.05 5.31 4.60
C HIS A 113 -6.72 4.12 5.29
N GLY A 114 -6.10 3.53 6.31
CA GLY A 114 -6.69 2.47 7.11
C GLY A 114 -7.93 2.96 7.87
N ALA A 115 -7.86 4.14 8.49
CA ALA A 115 -9.02 4.73 9.15
C ALA A 115 -10.21 4.88 8.18
N VAL A 116 -9.97 5.31 6.94
CA VAL A 116 -11.02 5.40 5.91
C VAL A 116 -11.60 4.02 5.58
N VAL A 117 -10.75 3.02 5.34
CA VAL A 117 -11.18 1.66 5.00
C VAL A 117 -12.06 1.07 6.10
N TYR A 118 -11.60 1.11 7.35
CA TYR A 118 -12.31 0.45 8.46
C TYR A 118 -13.62 1.17 8.78
N SER A 119 -13.64 2.49 8.73
CA SER A 119 -14.88 3.27 8.91
C SER A 119 -15.91 2.96 7.83
N GLU A 120 -15.49 2.82 6.58
CA GLU A 120 -16.38 2.45 5.48
C GLU A 120 -16.93 1.02 5.62
N LEU A 121 -16.08 0.07 6.01
CA LEU A 121 -16.50 -1.31 6.23
C LEU A 121 -17.51 -1.39 7.39
N LEU A 122 -17.28 -0.66 8.48
CA LEU A 122 -18.22 -0.55 9.59
C LEU A 122 -19.55 0.08 9.16
N LYS A 123 -19.51 1.21 8.46
CA LYS A 123 -20.71 1.91 7.97
C LYS A 123 -21.55 1.04 7.04
N ARG A 124 -20.89 0.24 6.22
CA ARG A 124 -21.52 -0.70 5.28
C ARG A 124 -21.96 -2.01 5.94
N LYS A 125 -21.72 -2.17 7.23
CA LYS A 125 -22.04 -3.39 7.98
C LYS A 125 -21.35 -4.63 7.38
N ALA A 126 -20.12 -4.49 6.97
CA ALA A 126 -19.32 -5.62 6.50
C ALA A 126 -19.25 -6.70 7.61
N PRO A 127 -19.20 -7.98 7.24
CA PRO A 127 -19.01 -9.04 8.24
C PRO A 127 -17.72 -8.79 9.06
N GLU A 128 -17.82 -8.98 10.39
CA GLU A 128 -16.66 -8.73 11.29
C GLU A 128 -15.41 -9.46 10.84
N LYS A 129 -15.54 -10.73 10.37
CA LYS A 129 -14.39 -11.49 9.86
C LYS A 129 -13.65 -10.79 8.73
N LEU A 130 -14.36 -10.08 7.86
CA LEU A 130 -13.79 -9.33 6.74
C LEU A 130 -13.17 -8.00 7.22
N LEU A 131 -13.88 -7.27 8.08
CA LEU A 131 -13.36 -6.05 8.69
C LEU A 131 -12.05 -6.32 9.45
N PHE A 132 -12.05 -7.34 10.29
CA PHE A 132 -10.89 -7.71 11.07
C PHE A 132 -9.73 -8.19 10.19
N GLY A 133 -10.02 -8.95 9.13
CA GLY A 133 -9.02 -9.36 8.16
C GLY A 133 -8.37 -8.19 7.43
N ALA A 134 -9.17 -7.22 6.97
CA ALA A 134 -8.63 -6.03 6.33
C ALA A 134 -7.81 -5.16 7.29
N ALA A 135 -8.21 -5.07 8.56
CA ALA A 135 -7.47 -4.32 9.58
C ALA A 135 -6.17 -5.01 10.01
N SER A 136 -6.12 -6.34 9.87
CA SER A 136 -4.94 -7.14 10.26
C SER A 136 -3.70 -6.88 9.40
N THR A 137 -3.82 -6.21 8.27
CA THR A 137 -2.66 -5.76 7.48
C THR A 137 -1.81 -4.73 8.23
N HIS A 138 -2.43 -3.91 9.08
CA HIS A 138 -1.78 -2.82 9.78
C HIS A 138 -1.64 -3.07 11.29
N PHE A 139 -2.50 -3.92 11.86
CA PHE A 139 -2.46 -4.30 13.28
C PHE A 139 -2.61 -5.80 13.40
N ASP A 140 -1.61 -6.46 13.90
CA ASP A 140 -1.71 -7.90 14.11
C ASP A 140 -2.63 -8.23 15.28
N PRO A 141 -3.78 -8.88 15.03
CA PRO A 141 -4.73 -9.23 16.08
C PRO A 141 -4.28 -10.41 16.95
N HIS A 142 -3.12 -11.01 16.67
CA HIS A 142 -2.57 -12.11 17.46
C HIS A 142 -1.71 -11.62 18.64
N TRP A 143 -1.10 -10.42 18.51
CA TRP A 143 -0.28 -9.82 19.58
C TRP A 143 -0.49 -8.31 19.78
N ASP A 144 -1.00 -7.56 18.82
CA ASP A 144 -1.22 -6.10 18.91
C ASP A 144 -2.65 -5.73 19.27
N VAL A 145 -3.40 -6.62 19.96
CA VAL A 145 -4.83 -6.42 20.21
C VAL A 145 -5.09 -5.25 21.14
N GLU A 146 -4.39 -5.20 22.26
CA GLU A 146 -4.45 -4.11 23.21
C GLU A 146 -3.05 -3.72 23.65
N LEU A 147 -2.62 -2.55 23.27
CA LEU A 147 -1.38 -1.94 23.72
C LEU A 147 -1.71 -0.69 24.54
N THR A 148 -0.79 -0.33 25.41
CA THR A 148 -0.87 0.93 26.13
C THR A 148 0.42 1.70 25.91
N ALA A 149 0.32 2.88 25.32
CA ALA A 149 1.44 3.76 25.11
C ALA A 149 2.02 4.26 26.44
N LYS A 150 3.25 4.79 26.39
CA LYS A 150 3.91 5.39 27.56
C LYS A 150 3.14 6.59 28.15
N ASP A 151 2.30 7.23 27.35
CA ASP A 151 1.42 8.33 27.75
C ASP A 151 0.04 7.84 28.26
N GLY A 152 -0.14 6.53 28.42
CA GLY A 152 -1.36 5.91 28.93
C GLY A 152 -2.49 5.77 27.91
N LYS A 153 -2.27 6.15 26.66
CA LYS A 153 -3.29 5.98 25.60
C LYS A 153 -3.39 4.52 25.18
N LYS A 154 -4.61 4.09 24.91
CA LYS A 154 -4.87 2.78 24.32
C LYS A 154 -4.43 2.74 22.85
N GLU A 155 -3.81 1.66 22.48
CA GLU A 155 -3.22 1.40 21.17
C GLU A 155 -3.63 0.03 20.67
N GLY A 156 -3.24 -0.28 19.43
CA GLY A 156 -3.44 -1.59 18.85
C GLY A 156 -4.80 -1.74 18.15
N PHE A 157 -5.13 -2.97 17.86
CA PHE A 157 -6.26 -3.34 17.02
C PHE A 157 -7.60 -2.78 17.54
N ASN A 158 -7.90 -3.01 18.82
CA ASN A 158 -9.18 -2.58 19.41
C ASN A 158 -9.32 -1.06 19.49
N ALA A 159 -8.22 -0.35 19.70
CA ALA A 159 -8.23 1.11 19.68
C ALA A 159 -8.48 1.64 18.25
N ALA A 160 -7.89 1.01 17.22
CA ALA A 160 -8.15 1.31 15.82
C ALA A 160 -9.63 1.12 15.45
N MET A 161 -10.23 0.03 15.89
CA MET A 161 -11.65 -0.22 15.67
C MET A 161 -12.54 0.78 16.39
N THR A 162 -12.15 1.22 17.57
CA THR A 162 -12.87 2.25 18.33
C THR A 162 -12.88 3.59 17.59
N GLU A 163 -11.75 4.01 17.05
CA GLU A 163 -11.67 5.25 16.28
C GLU A 163 -12.43 5.17 14.96
N ALA A 164 -12.26 4.06 14.21
CA ALA A 164 -13.01 3.86 12.97
C ALA A 164 -14.53 3.84 13.19
N ALA A 165 -14.98 3.26 14.30
CA ALA A 165 -16.39 3.25 14.68
C ALA A 165 -16.92 4.65 15.02
N ALA A 166 -16.10 5.50 15.64
CA ALA A 166 -16.45 6.89 15.91
C ALA A 166 -16.71 7.66 14.58
N TYR A 167 -15.87 7.50 13.58
CA TYR A 167 -16.12 8.07 12.25
C TYR A 167 -17.38 7.49 11.58
N ALA A 168 -17.59 6.19 11.69
CA ALA A 168 -18.75 5.52 11.10
C ALA A 168 -20.07 5.83 11.82
N GLY A 169 -20.02 6.35 13.04
CA GLY A 169 -21.20 6.56 13.90
C GLY A 169 -21.84 5.23 14.32
N THR A 170 -21.02 4.22 14.67
CA THR A 170 -21.45 2.88 15.06
C THR A 170 -20.78 2.44 16.36
N ALA A 171 -21.22 1.32 16.94
CA ALA A 171 -20.47 0.67 18.00
C ALA A 171 -19.19 0.05 17.46
N ALA A 172 -18.11 0.10 18.25
CA ALA A 172 -16.85 -0.53 17.91
C ALA A 172 -16.90 -2.04 18.18
N PRO A 173 -16.68 -2.90 17.19
CA PRO A 173 -16.50 -4.32 17.47
C PRO A 173 -15.17 -4.52 18.18
N GLN A 174 -15.12 -5.52 19.06
CA GLN A 174 -13.91 -5.92 19.76
C GLN A 174 -13.55 -7.34 19.32
N ILE A 175 -12.26 -7.57 19.10
CA ILE A 175 -11.83 -8.90 18.72
C ILE A 175 -11.96 -9.87 19.89
N ASP A 176 -12.59 -11.00 19.62
CA ASP A 176 -12.60 -12.14 20.54
C ASP A 176 -11.33 -12.96 20.32
N MET A 177 -10.46 -12.96 21.31
CA MET A 177 -9.15 -13.61 21.26
C MET A 177 -9.25 -15.13 21.00
N ASP A 178 -10.36 -15.75 21.42
CA ASP A 178 -10.59 -17.19 21.24
C ASP A 178 -11.09 -17.53 19.81
N LYS A 179 -11.49 -16.52 19.04
CA LYS A 179 -12.00 -16.65 17.67
C LYS A 179 -11.08 -16.08 16.60
N ARG A 180 -9.81 -15.87 16.96
CA ARG A 180 -8.81 -15.42 15.98
C ARG A 180 -8.64 -16.43 14.85
N ARG A 181 -8.41 -15.92 13.65
CA ARG A 181 -8.38 -16.69 12.42
C ARG A 181 -6.99 -16.66 11.78
N ALA A 182 -6.57 -17.81 11.25
CA ALA A 182 -5.31 -17.90 10.50
C ALA A 182 -5.28 -16.96 9.29
N GLU A 183 -6.43 -16.74 8.64
CA GLU A 183 -6.55 -15.84 7.50
C GLU A 183 -6.19 -14.39 7.84
N TRP A 184 -6.46 -13.93 9.07
CA TRP A 184 -6.08 -12.58 9.51
C TRP A 184 -4.56 -12.43 9.66
N PHE A 185 -3.90 -13.47 10.17
CA PHE A 185 -2.45 -13.52 10.27
C PHE A 185 -1.79 -13.41 8.88
N LEU A 186 -2.37 -14.06 7.87
CA LEU A 186 -1.88 -13.97 6.50
C LEU A 186 -1.92 -12.54 5.94
N SER A 187 -2.89 -11.72 6.33
CA SER A 187 -2.95 -10.32 5.90
C SER A 187 -1.74 -9.53 6.40
N THR A 188 -1.41 -9.65 7.68
CA THR A 188 -0.24 -8.97 8.26
C THR A 188 1.04 -9.36 7.54
N TYR A 189 1.26 -10.65 7.33
CA TYR A 189 2.51 -11.15 6.77
C TYR A 189 2.65 -10.88 5.28
N SER A 190 1.57 -11.01 4.53
CA SER A 190 1.62 -10.77 3.08
C SER A 190 1.79 -9.29 2.77
N ASP A 191 1.13 -8.40 3.48
CA ASP A 191 1.34 -6.95 3.32
C ASP A 191 2.78 -6.57 3.71
N GLY A 192 3.37 -7.21 4.71
CA GLY A 192 4.77 -7.06 5.08
C GLY A 192 5.77 -7.28 3.94
N SER A 193 5.34 -7.89 2.82
CA SER A 193 6.15 -8.03 1.59
C SER A 193 6.54 -6.68 0.98
N TRP A 194 5.83 -5.61 1.31
CA TRP A 194 6.20 -4.25 0.88
C TRP A 194 7.66 -3.93 1.18
N SER A 195 8.24 -4.51 2.21
CA SER A 195 9.65 -4.31 2.56
C SER A 195 10.58 -4.79 1.44
N PHE A 196 10.31 -5.94 0.84
CA PHE A 196 11.04 -6.43 -0.33
C PHE A 196 10.83 -5.51 -1.54
N SER A 197 9.59 -5.21 -1.87
CA SER A 197 9.21 -4.33 -2.97
C SER A 197 9.87 -2.95 -2.85
N HIS A 198 9.93 -2.40 -1.62
CA HIS A 198 10.56 -1.12 -1.36
C HIS A 198 12.09 -1.18 -1.46
N TYR A 199 12.73 -2.10 -0.72
CA TYR A 199 14.18 -2.09 -0.57
C TYR A 199 14.92 -2.69 -1.76
N VAL A 200 14.31 -3.66 -2.43
CA VAL A 200 14.95 -4.35 -3.56
C VAL A 200 14.59 -3.69 -4.89
N ALA A 201 13.32 -3.64 -5.24
CA ALA A 201 12.88 -3.09 -6.52
C ALA A 201 12.79 -1.56 -6.51
N GLY A 202 11.99 -0.99 -5.60
CA GLY A 202 11.67 0.44 -5.58
C GLY A 202 12.88 1.34 -5.41
N LYS A 203 13.68 1.15 -4.37
CA LYS A 203 14.91 1.95 -4.15
C LYS A 203 15.91 1.81 -5.29
N SER A 204 16.05 0.60 -5.84
CA SER A 204 16.95 0.37 -6.96
C SER A 204 16.48 1.10 -8.21
N ALA A 205 15.19 1.01 -8.55
CA ALA A 205 14.61 1.71 -9.69
C ALA A 205 14.79 3.22 -9.58
N HIS A 206 14.43 3.81 -8.45
CA HIS A 206 14.63 5.24 -8.21
C HIS A 206 16.10 5.66 -8.31
N LYS A 207 17.04 4.85 -7.80
CA LYS A 207 18.47 5.10 -7.96
C LYS A 207 18.88 5.15 -9.43
N TRP A 208 18.45 4.21 -10.25
CA TRP A 208 18.78 4.17 -11.67
C TRP A 208 18.16 5.33 -12.44
N ILE A 209 16.91 5.68 -12.15
CA ILE A 209 16.24 6.83 -12.77
C ILE A 209 16.95 8.14 -12.42
N ARG A 210 17.42 8.30 -11.19
CA ARG A 210 18.23 9.47 -10.77
C ARG A 210 19.56 9.55 -11.52
N LEU A 211 20.20 8.41 -11.82
CA LEU A 211 21.40 8.38 -12.65
C LEU A 211 21.09 8.85 -14.08
N VAL A 212 20.00 8.35 -14.68
CA VAL A 212 19.59 8.78 -16.01
C VAL A 212 19.15 10.26 -16.01
N ALA A 213 18.48 10.74 -14.99
CA ALA A 213 18.15 12.16 -14.84
C ALA A 213 19.42 13.04 -14.94
N LYS A 214 20.49 12.65 -14.25
CA LYS A 214 21.80 13.33 -14.36
C LYS A 214 22.35 13.29 -15.79
N ASP A 215 22.29 12.14 -16.45
CA ASP A 215 22.81 11.99 -17.81
C ASP A 215 22.11 12.92 -18.81
N ILE A 216 20.85 13.25 -18.60
CA ILE A 216 20.05 14.16 -19.44
C ILE A 216 19.98 15.60 -18.89
N GLY A 217 20.82 15.96 -17.91
CA GLY A 217 20.89 17.32 -17.37
C GLY A 217 19.74 17.72 -16.43
N VAL A 218 19.01 16.77 -15.87
CA VAL A 218 17.95 17.02 -14.89
C VAL A 218 18.52 16.84 -13.49
N ASP A 219 18.33 17.84 -12.61
CA ASP A 219 18.69 17.72 -11.21
C ASP A 219 17.91 16.56 -10.55
N PRO A 220 18.59 15.54 -10.03
CA PRO A 220 17.95 14.34 -9.47
C PRO A 220 17.12 14.61 -8.20
N ASP A 221 17.26 15.77 -7.56
CA ASP A 221 16.50 16.15 -6.37
C ASP A 221 15.34 17.11 -6.69
N SER A 222 15.16 17.46 -7.97
CA SER A 222 14.11 18.37 -8.42
C SER A 222 12.74 17.69 -8.57
N PRO A 223 11.63 18.47 -8.55
CA PRO A 223 10.30 17.99 -8.93
C PRO A 223 10.28 17.37 -10.34
N LYS A 224 11.12 17.86 -11.25
CA LYS A 224 11.26 17.33 -12.60
C LYS A 224 11.79 15.90 -12.59
N ALA A 225 12.74 15.57 -11.74
CA ALA A 225 13.23 14.20 -11.58
C ALA A 225 12.16 13.28 -10.96
N ALA A 226 11.34 13.78 -10.04
CA ALA A 226 10.21 13.02 -9.51
C ALA A 226 9.16 12.73 -10.59
N LYS A 227 8.85 13.71 -11.44
CA LYS A 227 7.97 13.53 -12.61
C LYS A 227 8.54 12.52 -13.61
N LEU A 228 9.84 12.56 -13.85
CA LEU A 228 10.55 11.58 -14.68
C LEU A 228 10.41 10.16 -14.10
N ALA A 229 10.58 9.99 -12.80
CA ALA A 229 10.41 8.70 -12.15
C ALA A 229 8.98 8.18 -12.28
N TRP A 230 8.00 9.01 -12.02
CA TRP A 230 6.58 8.69 -12.20
C TRP A 230 6.28 8.25 -13.63
N PHE A 231 6.79 8.97 -14.62
CA PHE A 231 6.63 8.66 -16.03
C PHE A 231 7.27 7.31 -16.40
N VAL A 232 8.52 7.10 -16.04
CA VAL A 232 9.25 5.85 -16.35
C VAL A 232 8.55 4.66 -15.71
N LEU A 233 8.22 4.74 -14.42
CA LEU A 233 7.64 3.64 -13.66
C LEU A 233 6.21 3.31 -14.08
N SER A 234 5.48 4.25 -14.68
CA SER A 234 4.17 3.97 -15.29
C SER A 234 4.24 3.09 -16.54
N ARG A 235 5.41 2.98 -17.18
CA ARG A 235 5.65 2.21 -18.42
C ARG A 235 6.49 0.97 -18.19
N VAL A 236 7.43 1.08 -17.27
CA VAL A 236 8.31 -0.03 -16.87
C VAL A 236 8.36 -0.03 -15.35
N SER A 237 7.63 -0.95 -14.72
CA SER A 237 7.58 -1.04 -13.25
C SER A 237 8.98 -1.24 -12.65
N ASP A 238 9.09 -0.90 -11.37
CA ASP A 238 10.31 -1.10 -10.58
C ASP A 238 10.79 -2.56 -10.62
N PHE A 239 9.87 -3.53 -10.50
CA PHE A 239 10.20 -4.96 -10.60
C PHE A 239 10.72 -5.35 -11.98
N LYS A 240 10.15 -4.79 -13.05
CA LYS A 240 10.63 -5.07 -14.40
C LYS A 240 12.03 -4.50 -14.62
N LEU A 241 12.33 -3.31 -14.10
CA LEU A 241 13.68 -2.76 -14.12
C LEU A 241 14.64 -3.62 -13.30
N TYR A 242 14.21 -4.11 -12.14
CA TYR A 242 15.02 -4.99 -11.32
C TYR A 242 15.29 -6.34 -12.00
N LYS A 243 14.28 -6.92 -12.66
CA LYS A 243 14.46 -8.13 -13.46
C LYS A 243 15.47 -7.93 -14.59
N ILE A 244 15.39 -6.82 -15.32
CA ILE A 244 16.36 -6.48 -16.37
C ILE A 244 17.78 -6.39 -15.79
N TYR A 245 17.92 -5.80 -14.61
CA TYR A 245 19.19 -5.74 -13.90
C TYR A 245 19.77 -7.12 -13.60
N GLN A 246 18.95 -8.03 -13.08
CA GLN A 246 19.36 -9.41 -12.79
C GLN A 246 19.69 -10.21 -14.05
N ASP A 247 18.81 -10.18 -15.05
CA ASP A 247 18.99 -10.92 -16.33
C ASP A 247 20.26 -10.48 -17.08
N ALA A 248 20.67 -9.23 -16.89
CA ALA A 248 21.89 -8.67 -17.47
C ALA A 248 23.12 -8.83 -16.58
N GLY A 249 23.12 -9.77 -15.65
CA GLY A 249 24.25 -10.03 -14.74
C GLY A 249 24.54 -8.86 -13.80
N PHE A 250 23.49 -8.24 -13.27
CA PHE A 250 23.54 -7.08 -12.38
C PHE A 250 24.14 -5.82 -13.02
N SER A 251 23.84 -5.62 -14.31
CA SER A 251 24.34 -4.47 -15.08
C SER A 251 23.44 -3.25 -14.97
N THR A 252 23.93 -2.20 -14.35
CA THR A 252 23.28 -0.87 -14.32
C THR A 252 23.09 -0.29 -15.72
N ASP A 253 24.05 -0.53 -16.64
CA ASP A 253 23.97 0.00 -18.01
C ASP A 253 22.81 -0.59 -18.81
N ALA A 254 22.45 -1.85 -18.58
CA ALA A 254 21.28 -2.47 -19.19
C ALA A 254 19.99 -1.75 -18.77
N VAL A 255 19.86 -1.44 -17.48
CA VAL A 255 18.73 -0.70 -16.92
C VAL A 255 18.68 0.74 -17.47
N LYS A 256 19.83 1.44 -17.50
CA LYS A 256 19.93 2.79 -18.06
C LYS A 256 19.50 2.83 -19.53
N ARG A 257 19.95 1.88 -20.37
CA ARG A 257 19.49 1.77 -21.76
C ARG A 257 17.97 1.59 -21.87
N THR A 258 17.38 0.78 -21.00
CA THR A 258 15.94 0.59 -20.96
C THR A 258 15.21 1.89 -20.63
N ILE A 259 15.68 2.61 -19.60
CA ILE A 259 15.10 3.90 -19.21
C ILE A 259 15.23 4.92 -20.34
N HIS A 260 16.40 5.03 -20.97
CA HIS A 260 16.60 5.89 -22.15
C HIS A 260 15.67 5.51 -23.30
N GLY A 261 15.44 4.21 -23.53
CA GLY A 261 14.48 3.73 -24.53
C GLY A 261 13.06 4.20 -24.25
N VAL A 262 12.63 4.16 -22.98
CA VAL A 262 11.32 4.70 -22.56
C VAL A 262 11.25 6.22 -22.81
N LEU A 263 12.34 6.94 -22.56
CA LEU A 263 12.41 8.39 -22.72
C LEU A 263 12.57 8.82 -24.18
N ALA A 264 13.02 7.96 -25.08
CA ALA A 264 13.16 8.24 -26.50
C ALA A 264 11.82 8.24 -27.25
N ASP A 265 10.75 7.74 -26.62
CA ASP A 265 9.40 7.89 -27.15
C ASP A 265 9.02 9.37 -27.15
N SER A 266 8.76 9.93 -28.34
CA SER A 266 8.54 11.37 -28.57
C SER A 266 7.39 11.98 -27.78
N SER A 267 6.44 11.16 -27.31
CA SER A 267 5.37 11.59 -26.41
C SER A 267 5.85 12.09 -25.04
N VAL A 268 7.13 11.83 -24.68
CA VAL A 268 7.70 12.21 -23.38
C VAL A 268 8.06 13.69 -23.33
N TYR A 269 8.54 14.25 -24.41
CA TYR A 269 9.00 15.64 -24.43
C TYR A 269 7.86 16.66 -24.33
N GLU A 270 6.64 16.27 -24.67
CA GLU A 270 5.45 17.11 -24.51
C GLU A 270 4.95 17.20 -23.05
N VAL A 271 5.38 16.26 -22.21
CA VAL A 271 4.94 16.15 -20.81
C VAL A 271 6.00 16.69 -19.81
N MET A 272 7.24 16.89 -20.26
CA MET A 272 8.36 17.41 -19.43
C MET A 272 8.58 18.91 -19.60
#